data_05ebe548e04baf663593ce39fd359192
#
_entry.id   05ebe548e04baf663593ce39fd359192
#
_cell.length_a   1.000
_cell.length_b   1.000
_cell.length_c   1.000
_cell.angle_alpha   90.00
_cell.angle_beta   90.00
_cell.angle_gamma   90.00
#
_symmetry.space_group_name_H-M   'P 1'
#
loop_
_entity.id
_entity.type
_entity.pdbx_description
1 polymer ?
#
loop_
_entity_poly.entity_id
_entity_poly.type
_entity_poly.pdbx_seq_one_letter_code
_entity_poly.pdbx_strand_id
1 'polypeptide(L)'
;QMVEGKTDDPRARPLSVSMEKQLLEVSDKALTKDAYLETLVEWVSDQEADANDTDADAWYTFLAFFEQEKQALSRFKSPAMLDYMARLQAHLQEGGLVGKSNSIVDIVKKVHQELIDGDPANYRIPDTSEAVAQCLMQFQSSHTPDDLWHFVTQDYRKANIWLQLRSGDNRDMASVVEEVRQFVEDNPLPASVTYNWAGLTYINVIWQDEMVSGMLKSLLGSFGIVFILMSLLFRSPIWGVLCMIPLSITIAVIYGVI
;
A
#
# COMPACT_ATOMS: atom_id res chain seq x y z
N GLN A 1 22.16 18.16 9.49
CA GLN A 1 22.23 18.10 10.96
C GLN A 1 23.31 17.13 11.46
N MET A 2 23.50 15.97 10.84
CA MET A 2 24.55 15.01 11.22
C MET A 2 25.96 15.48 10.79
N VAL A 3 26.05 16.18 9.67
CA VAL A 3 27.30 16.76 9.14
C VAL A 3 27.73 17.97 9.98
N GLU A 4 26.82 18.79 10.47
CA GLU A 4 27.11 19.96 11.33
C GLU A 4 27.61 19.58 12.74
N GLY A 5 27.21 18.44 13.30
CA GLY A 5 27.63 18.03 14.65
C GLY A 5 29.05 17.47 14.78
N LYS A 6 29.72 17.15 13.66
CA LYS A 6 31.11 16.61 13.65
C LYS A 6 32.17 17.55 13.07
N THR A 7 31.80 18.79 12.81
CA THR A 7 32.68 19.80 12.17
C THR A 7 33.81 20.35 13.05
N ASP A 8 33.88 19.98 14.33
CA ASP A 8 34.96 20.44 15.23
C ASP A 8 36.25 19.62 15.13
N ASP A 9 36.25 18.49 14.40
CA ASP A 9 37.50 17.79 14.11
C ASP A 9 38.12 18.34 12.80
N PRO A 10 39.32 18.93 12.83
CA PRO A 10 39.99 19.47 11.64
C PRO A 10 40.23 18.42 10.56
N ARG A 11 40.17 17.12 10.88
CA ARG A 11 40.35 16.00 9.95
C ARG A 11 39.06 15.64 9.19
N ALA A 12 37.91 15.90 9.79
CA ALA A 12 36.62 15.64 9.18
C ALA A 12 36.18 16.69 8.14
N ARG A 13 36.81 17.87 8.13
CA ARG A 13 36.47 18.97 7.21
C ARG A 13 36.60 18.63 5.72
N PRO A 14 37.70 17.99 5.21
CA PRO A 14 37.79 17.67 3.79
C PRO A 14 36.79 16.59 3.36
N LEU A 15 36.49 15.63 4.24
CA LEU A 15 35.50 14.58 4.00
C LEU A 15 34.07 15.14 3.97
N SER A 16 33.76 16.08 4.89
CA SER A 16 32.45 16.71 4.93
C SER A 16 32.17 17.57 3.69
N VAL A 17 33.17 18.29 3.17
CA VAL A 17 33.05 19.08 1.94
C VAL A 17 32.87 18.20 0.71
N SER A 18 33.59 17.09 0.62
CA SER A 18 33.42 16.11 -0.46
C SER A 18 32.02 15.50 -0.42
N MET A 19 31.54 15.13 0.75
CA MET A 19 30.20 14.59 0.99
C MET A 19 29.10 15.61 0.61
N GLU A 20 29.23 16.85 1.05
CA GLU A 20 28.25 17.91 0.78
C GLU A 20 28.12 18.17 -0.74
N LYS A 21 29.25 18.22 -1.45
CA LYS A 21 29.26 18.37 -2.90
C LYS A 21 28.54 17.22 -3.59
N GLN A 22 28.80 15.98 -3.16
CA GLN A 22 28.17 14.80 -3.74
C GLN A 22 26.67 14.74 -3.43
N LEU A 23 26.27 15.11 -2.21
CA LEU A 23 24.85 15.21 -1.83
C LEU A 23 24.07 16.16 -2.74
N LEU A 24 24.66 17.31 -3.08
CA LEU A 24 24.04 18.28 -3.99
C LEU A 24 23.98 17.75 -5.42
N GLU A 25 25.07 17.15 -5.92
CA GLU A 25 25.14 16.63 -7.28
C GLU A 25 24.17 15.46 -7.52
N VAL A 26 24.04 14.56 -6.56
CA VAL A 26 23.11 13.43 -6.64
C VAL A 26 21.66 13.91 -6.45
N SER A 27 21.44 14.93 -5.62
CA SER A 27 20.11 15.54 -5.43
C SER A 27 19.53 16.13 -6.72
N ASP A 28 20.38 16.73 -7.55
CA ASP A 28 19.95 17.30 -8.83
C ASP A 28 19.61 16.22 -9.89
N LYS A 29 20.20 15.04 -9.78
CA LYS A 29 20.05 13.95 -10.76
C LYS A 29 19.02 12.91 -10.37
N ALA A 30 18.76 12.72 -9.09
CA ALA A 30 17.89 11.66 -8.59
C ALA A 30 16.41 12.05 -8.63
N LEU A 31 15.60 11.25 -9.35
CA LEU A 31 14.15 11.42 -9.46
C LEU A 31 13.39 10.92 -8.22
N THR A 32 14.00 10.06 -7.41
CA THR A 32 13.37 9.47 -6.22
C THR A 32 14.35 9.40 -5.05
N LYS A 33 13.83 9.43 -3.81
CA LYS A 33 14.66 9.30 -2.58
C LYS A 33 15.46 7.98 -2.58
N ASP A 34 14.95 6.95 -3.19
CA ASP A 34 15.57 5.63 -3.28
C ASP A 34 16.81 5.63 -4.21
N ALA A 35 16.63 6.11 -5.43
CA ALA A 35 17.74 6.29 -6.37
C ALA A 35 18.81 7.23 -5.80
N TYR A 36 18.40 8.24 -5.05
CA TYR A 36 19.30 9.15 -4.34
C TYR A 36 20.15 8.40 -3.31
N LEU A 37 19.53 7.62 -2.43
CA LEU A 37 20.24 6.86 -1.39
C LEU A 37 21.06 5.72 -1.99
N GLU A 38 20.59 5.08 -3.04
CA GLU A 38 21.33 4.01 -3.72
C GLU A 38 22.65 4.53 -4.31
N THR A 39 22.58 5.65 -5.05
CA THR A 39 23.78 6.30 -5.62
C THR A 39 24.74 6.78 -4.52
N LEU A 40 24.21 7.25 -3.39
CA LEU A 40 25.04 7.67 -2.26
C LEU A 40 25.72 6.49 -1.57
N VAL A 41 25.02 5.40 -1.35
CA VAL A 41 25.58 4.17 -0.75
C VAL A 41 26.70 3.63 -1.63
N GLU A 42 26.47 3.52 -2.95
CA GLU A 42 27.49 3.06 -3.90
C GLU A 42 28.74 3.97 -3.89
N TRP A 43 28.52 5.28 -3.97
CA TRP A 43 29.62 6.24 -3.94
C TRP A 43 30.41 6.22 -2.62
N VAL A 44 29.73 6.13 -1.47
CA VAL A 44 30.38 6.06 -0.15
C VAL A 44 31.15 4.75 0.02
N SER A 45 30.61 3.63 -0.49
CA SER A 45 31.29 2.34 -0.49
C SER A 45 32.58 2.37 -1.31
N ASP A 46 32.57 3.04 -2.45
CA ASP A 46 33.78 3.23 -3.27
C ASP A 46 34.83 4.09 -2.53
N GLN A 47 34.38 5.16 -1.83
CA GLN A 47 35.28 6.00 -1.04
C GLN A 47 35.87 5.26 0.16
N GLU A 48 35.09 4.39 0.83
CA GLU A 48 35.57 3.55 1.91
C GLU A 48 36.65 2.58 1.44
N ALA A 49 36.44 1.94 0.27
CA ALA A 49 37.37 0.98 -0.31
C ALA A 49 38.75 1.62 -0.70
N ASP A 50 38.73 2.89 -1.09
CA ASP A 50 39.92 3.65 -1.48
C ASP A 50 40.54 4.45 -0.32
N ALA A 51 39.91 4.45 0.86
CA ALA A 51 40.33 5.27 2.00
C ALA A 51 41.59 4.72 2.72
N ASN A 52 42.40 5.61 3.27
CA ASN A 52 43.46 5.26 4.20
C ASN A 52 42.86 4.86 5.56
N ASP A 53 43.56 4.04 6.35
CA ASP A 53 43.16 3.54 7.67
C ASP A 53 42.56 4.62 8.61
N THR A 54 42.99 5.87 8.45
CA THR A 54 42.54 6.99 9.28
C THR A 54 41.18 7.56 8.90
N ASP A 55 40.81 7.44 7.63
CA ASP A 55 39.56 8.00 7.07
C ASP A 55 38.51 6.90 6.87
N ALA A 56 38.91 5.63 6.87
CA ALA A 56 38.02 4.47 6.71
C ALA A 56 36.91 4.43 7.75
N ASP A 57 37.21 4.69 9.03
CA ASP A 57 36.23 4.73 10.11
C ASP A 57 35.12 5.80 9.89
N ALA A 58 35.51 6.95 9.30
CA ALA A 58 34.55 8.00 9.00
C ALA A 58 33.66 7.61 7.82
N TRP A 59 34.21 7.03 6.76
CA TRP A 59 33.46 6.53 5.62
C TRP A 59 32.52 5.39 6.00
N TYR A 60 32.99 4.45 6.82
CA TYR A 60 32.15 3.38 7.37
C TYR A 60 30.94 3.94 8.15
N THR A 61 31.14 5.01 8.93
CA THR A 61 30.05 5.66 9.66
C THR A 61 29.01 6.27 8.71
N PHE A 62 29.45 6.90 7.62
CA PHE A 62 28.54 7.43 6.60
C PHE A 62 27.83 6.31 5.85
N LEU A 63 28.53 5.25 5.48
CA LEU A 63 27.94 4.08 4.82
C LEU A 63 26.83 3.47 5.68
N ALA A 64 27.12 3.19 6.95
CA ALA A 64 26.16 2.64 7.89
C ALA A 64 24.92 3.54 8.06
N PHE A 65 25.12 4.86 8.07
CA PHE A 65 24.00 5.82 8.13
C PHE A 65 23.11 5.77 6.88
N PHE A 66 23.70 5.78 5.67
CA PHE A 66 22.92 5.73 4.43
C PHE A 66 22.26 4.37 4.21
N GLU A 67 22.90 3.29 4.61
CA GLU A 67 22.30 1.95 4.60
C GLU A 67 21.13 1.87 5.56
N GLN A 68 21.22 2.45 6.74
CA GLN A 68 20.12 2.53 7.70
C GLN A 68 18.96 3.35 7.14
N GLU A 69 19.21 4.50 6.51
CA GLU A 69 18.19 5.30 5.84
C GLU A 69 17.55 4.55 4.64
N LYS A 70 18.33 3.78 3.87
CA LYS A 70 17.83 2.92 2.80
C LYS A 70 16.95 1.78 3.37
N GLN A 71 17.39 1.15 4.46
CA GLN A 71 16.60 0.14 5.18
C GLN A 71 15.27 0.70 5.71
N ALA A 72 15.27 1.95 6.20
CA ALA A 72 14.06 2.62 6.67
C ALA A 72 13.02 2.84 5.55
N LEU A 73 13.42 2.80 4.28
CA LEU A 73 12.51 2.82 3.13
C LEU A 73 11.84 1.46 2.90
N SER A 74 12.48 0.37 3.27
CA SER A 74 11.95 -1.01 3.18
C SER A 74 10.97 -1.30 4.32
N ARG A 75 9.86 -0.55 4.37
CA ARG A 75 8.92 -0.52 5.51
C ARG A 75 8.32 -1.87 5.86
N PHE A 76 8.17 -2.76 4.89
CA PHE A 76 7.60 -4.09 5.11
C PHE A 76 8.60 -5.13 5.64
N LYS A 77 9.81 -4.71 6.03
CA LYS A 77 10.73 -5.45 6.91
C LYS A 77 10.63 -5.03 8.39
N SER A 78 9.90 -3.95 8.69
CA SER A 78 9.71 -3.48 10.06
C SER A 78 8.72 -4.35 10.82
N PRO A 79 9.06 -4.85 12.03
CA PRO A 79 8.13 -5.58 12.89
C PRO A 79 6.83 -4.81 13.16
N ALA A 80 6.93 -3.50 13.39
CA ALA A 80 5.76 -2.65 13.65
C ALA A 80 4.77 -2.60 12.46
N MET A 81 5.28 -2.58 11.23
CA MET A 81 4.42 -2.62 10.04
C MET A 81 3.79 -4.00 9.83
N LEU A 82 4.55 -5.06 10.06
CA LEU A 82 4.04 -6.43 10.00
C LEU A 82 2.98 -6.67 11.09
N ASP A 83 3.17 -6.14 12.29
CA ASP A 83 2.17 -6.21 13.36
C ASP A 83 0.88 -5.46 12.99
N TYR A 84 1.00 -4.28 12.39
CA TYR A 84 -0.15 -3.55 11.87
C TYR A 84 -0.95 -4.40 10.85
N MET A 85 -0.25 -5.02 9.88
CA MET A 85 -0.87 -5.92 8.90
C MET A 85 -1.51 -7.13 9.57
N ALA A 86 -0.85 -7.72 10.57
CA ALA A 86 -1.39 -8.87 11.32
C ALA A 86 -2.68 -8.52 12.06
N ARG A 87 -2.74 -7.35 12.70
CA ARG A 87 -3.95 -6.86 13.38
C ARG A 87 -5.09 -6.62 12.40
N LEU A 88 -4.81 -6.02 11.24
CA LEU A 88 -5.80 -5.85 10.18
C LEU A 88 -6.34 -7.20 9.69
N GLN A 89 -5.46 -8.18 9.44
CA GLN A 89 -5.86 -9.53 9.01
C GLN A 89 -6.75 -10.21 10.08
N ALA A 90 -6.39 -10.12 11.36
CA ALA A 90 -7.16 -10.69 12.46
C ALA A 90 -8.54 -10.03 12.55
N HIS A 91 -8.60 -8.69 12.53
CA HIS A 91 -9.86 -7.93 12.57
C HIS A 91 -10.82 -8.35 11.45
N LEU A 92 -10.34 -8.43 10.21
CA LEU A 92 -11.16 -8.83 9.06
C LEU A 92 -11.64 -10.29 9.11
N GLN A 93 -10.85 -11.18 9.71
CA GLN A 93 -11.27 -12.58 9.91
C GLN A 93 -12.34 -12.71 11.00
N GLU A 94 -12.26 -11.91 12.07
CA GLU A 94 -13.25 -11.85 13.14
C GLU A 94 -14.59 -11.30 12.64
N GLY A 95 -14.59 -10.37 11.69
CA GLY A 95 -15.79 -9.82 11.03
C GLY A 95 -16.62 -10.86 10.26
N GLY A 96 -16.05 -12.05 9.99
CA GLY A 96 -16.77 -13.21 9.47
C GLY A 96 -17.05 -13.19 7.97
N LEU A 97 -16.85 -12.08 7.26
CA LEU A 97 -16.99 -11.98 5.80
C LEU A 97 -15.74 -12.52 5.07
N VAL A 98 -14.56 -12.35 5.67
CA VAL A 98 -13.29 -12.87 5.17
C VAL A 98 -13.08 -14.28 5.71
N GLY A 99 -12.96 -15.25 4.81
CA GLY A 99 -12.71 -16.66 5.18
C GLY A 99 -11.24 -16.94 5.47
N LYS A 100 -10.34 -16.29 4.72
CA LYS A 100 -8.89 -16.41 4.86
C LYS A 100 -8.22 -15.13 4.37
N SER A 101 -7.13 -14.76 5.04
CA SER A 101 -6.18 -13.75 4.54
C SER A 101 -4.78 -14.34 4.48
N ASN A 102 -4.00 -13.89 3.51
CA ASN A 102 -2.58 -14.25 3.39
C ASN A 102 -1.77 -13.00 3.05
N SER A 103 -0.60 -12.88 3.65
CA SER A 103 0.33 -11.79 3.42
C SER A 103 1.78 -12.22 3.69
N ILE A 104 2.73 -11.31 3.52
CA ILE A 104 4.12 -11.51 3.95
C ILE A 104 4.23 -11.86 5.44
N VAL A 105 3.28 -11.42 6.26
CA VAL A 105 3.23 -11.68 7.72
C VAL A 105 3.16 -13.18 7.99
N ASP A 106 2.35 -13.91 7.24
CA ASP A 106 2.16 -15.36 7.42
C ASP A 106 3.44 -16.13 7.09
N ILE A 107 4.17 -15.66 6.05
CA ILE A 107 5.48 -16.21 5.68
C ILE A 107 6.48 -15.97 6.81
N VAL A 108 6.59 -14.74 7.29
CA VAL A 108 7.54 -14.38 8.36
C VAL A 108 7.26 -15.18 9.63
N LYS A 109 5.99 -15.26 10.06
CA LYS A 109 5.61 -16.04 11.26
C LYS A 109 5.95 -17.53 11.10
N LYS A 110 5.66 -18.09 9.91
CA LYS A 110 5.92 -19.53 9.67
C LYS A 110 7.41 -19.82 9.65
N VAL A 111 8.20 -19.01 8.94
CA VAL A 111 9.66 -19.20 8.89
C VAL A 111 10.29 -18.99 10.26
N HIS A 112 9.84 -18.00 11.03
CA HIS A 112 10.32 -17.77 12.39
C HIS A 112 10.07 -18.98 13.30
N GLN A 113 8.88 -19.56 13.24
CA GLN A 113 8.55 -20.79 13.96
C GLN A 113 9.52 -21.93 13.61
N GLU A 114 9.74 -22.17 12.32
CA GLU A 114 10.59 -23.28 11.87
C GLU A 114 12.08 -23.06 12.15
N LEU A 115 12.54 -21.80 12.17
CA LEU A 115 13.93 -21.47 12.47
C LEU A 115 14.30 -21.66 13.95
N ILE A 116 13.34 -21.54 14.86
CA ILE A 116 13.63 -21.73 16.29
C ILE A 116 13.57 -23.21 16.66
N ASP A 117 12.40 -23.82 16.64
CA ASP A 117 12.19 -25.19 17.09
C ASP A 117 10.95 -25.88 16.51
N GLY A 118 10.18 -25.16 15.66
CA GLY A 118 8.90 -25.63 15.12
C GLY A 118 7.72 -25.55 16.09
N ASP A 119 7.92 -25.08 17.33
CA ASP A 119 6.85 -24.96 18.30
C ASP A 119 5.81 -23.90 17.85
N PRO A 120 4.49 -24.21 17.91
CA PRO A 120 3.42 -23.26 17.63
C PRO A 120 3.50 -21.95 18.44
N ALA A 121 4.10 -21.95 19.62
CA ALA A 121 4.32 -20.75 20.42
C ALA A 121 5.23 -19.72 19.72
N ASN A 122 6.09 -20.18 18.81
CA ASN A 122 6.99 -19.35 18.02
C ASN A 122 6.39 -18.87 16.68
N TYR A 123 5.10 -19.17 16.42
CA TYR A 123 4.36 -18.60 15.29
C TYR A 123 4.00 -17.14 15.55
N ARG A 124 5.02 -16.27 15.54
CA ARG A 124 4.90 -14.84 15.82
C ARG A 124 5.86 -14.01 14.97
N ILE A 125 5.63 -12.71 14.92
CA ILE A 125 6.54 -11.77 14.27
C ILE A 125 7.78 -11.62 15.15
N PRO A 126 9.01 -11.70 14.60
CA PRO A 126 10.24 -11.38 15.34
C PRO A 126 10.26 -9.95 15.83
N ASP A 127 10.96 -9.72 16.94
CA ASP A 127 10.99 -8.42 17.62
C ASP A 127 11.88 -7.39 16.92
N THR A 128 12.81 -7.83 16.02
CA THR A 128 13.78 -6.94 15.34
C THR A 128 13.69 -7.06 13.83
N SER A 129 14.03 -5.98 13.13
CA SER A 129 14.03 -5.93 11.66
C SER A 129 15.07 -6.87 11.05
N GLU A 130 16.19 -7.09 11.76
CA GLU A 130 17.24 -8.02 11.34
C GLU A 130 16.73 -9.48 11.38
N ALA A 131 15.98 -9.84 12.42
CA ALA A 131 15.39 -11.17 12.52
C ALA A 131 14.28 -11.38 11.45
N VAL A 132 13.49 -10.34 11.15
CA VAL A 132 12.55 -10.38 10.01
C VAL A 132 13.32 -10.58 8.70
N ALA A 133 14.41 -9.83 8.48
CA ALA A 133 15.23 -9.96 7.29
C ALA A 133 15.82 -11.37 7.15
N GLN A 134 16.28 -11.98 8.25
CA GLN A 134 16.76 -13.38 8.25
C GLN A 134 15.66 -14.36 7.84
N CYS A 135 14.43 -14.20 8.36
CA CYS A 135 13.30 -15.03 7.94
C CYS A 135 13.03 -14.92 6.44
N LEU A 136 13.07 -13.70 5.90
CA LEU A 136 12.85 -13.47 4.47
C LEU A 136 13.98 -14.04 3.60
N MET A 137 15.25 -13.90 4.02
CA MET A 137 16.38 -14.52 3.33
C MET A 137 16.31 -16.05 3.36
N GLN A 138 15.90 -16.63 4.47
CA GLN A 138 15.69 -18.08 4.57
C GLN A 138 14.59 -18.57 3.62
N PHE A 139 13.49 -17.81 3.52
CA PHE A 139 12.43 -18.13 2.55
C PHE A 139 12.93 -18.05 1.11
N GLN A 140 13.70 -17.01 0.78
CA GLN A 140 14.31 -16.85 -0.56
C GLN A 140 15.30 -17.99 -0.90
N SER A 141 15.88 -18.62 0.11
CA SER A 141 16.75 -19.78 -0.06
C SER A 141 15.99 -21.13 -0.15
N SER A 142 14.65 -21.11 -0.07
CA SER A 142 13.80 -22.29 -0.20
C SER A 142 13.64 -22.71 -1.66
N HIS A 143 12.88 -23.77 -1.88
CA HIS A 143 12.60 -24.28 -3.23
C HIS A 143 11.53 -23.50 -3.99
N THR A 144 10.82 -22.56 -3.34
CA THR A 144 9.81 -21.66 -3.96
C THR A 144 10.05 -20.20 -3.59
N PRO A 145 11.22 -19.62 -3.93
CA PRO A 145 11.56 -18.26 -3.55
C PRO A 145 10.63 -17.20 -4.20
N ASP A 146 10.12 -17.51 -5.39
CA ASP A 146 9.28 -16.60 -6.16
C ASP A 146 7.89 -16.36 -5.53
N ASP A 147 7.43 -17.26 -4.67
CA ASP A 147 6.15 -17.10 -3.96
C ASP A 147 6.15 -15.87 -3.05
N LEU A 148 7.31 -15.41 -2.59
CA LEU A 148 7.44 -14.19 -1.79
C LEU A 148 6.98 -12.95 -2.57
N TRP A 149 7.26 -12.91 -3.86
CA TRP A 149 6.97 -11.74 -4.71
C TRP A 149 5.47 -11.58 -5.05
N HIS A 150 4.65 -12.53 -4.69
CA HIS A 150 3.19 -12.39 -4.69
C HIS A 150 2.68 -11.51 -3.55
N PHE A 151 3.44 -11.35 -2.48
CA PHE A 151 3.05 -10.63 -1.27
C PHE A 151 3.81 -9.32 -1.06
N VAL A 152 5.01 -9.19 -1.64
CA VAL A 152 5.85 -8.02 -1.44
C VAL A 152 6.71 -7.75 -2.68
N THR A 153 7.02 -6.49 -2.94
CA THR A 153 8.00 -6.11 -3.98
C THR A 153 9.44 -6.37 -3.52
N GLN A 154 10.37 -6.54 -4.47
CA GLN A 154 11.78 -6.85 -4.17
C GLN A 154 12.46 -5.79 -3.29
N ASP A 155 12.02 -4.53 -3.40
CA ASP A 155 12.47 -3.41 -2.57
C ASP A 155 11.77 -3.33 -1.20
N TYR A 156 10.82 -4.21 -0.91
CA TYR A 156 10.01 -4.25 0.31
C TYR A 156 9.28 -2.94 0.62
N ARG A 157 8.94 -2.17 -0.41
CA ARG A 157 8.21 -0.89 -0.29
C ARG A 157 6.72 -1.02 -0.49
N LYS A 158 6.28 -2.09 -1.16
CA LYS A 158 4.87 -2.40 -1.37
C LYS A 158 4.61 -3.82 -0.89
N ALA A 159 3.51 -4.00 -0.18
CA ALA A 159 3.04 -5.32 0.20
C ALA A 159 1.58 -5.49 -0.16
N ASN A 160 1.17 -6.73 -0.35
CA ASN A 160 -0.18 -7.12 -0.69
C ASN A 160 -0.76 -8.02 0.41
N ILE A 161 -2.00 -7.77 0.76
CA ILE A 161 -2.80 -8.66 1.61
C ILE A 161 -3.87 -9.29 0.71
N TRP A 162 -3.80 -10.59 0.51
CA TRP A 162 -4.81 -11.35 -0.18
C TRP A 162 -5.97 -11.65 0.77
N LEU A 163 -7.16 -11.22 0.41
CA LEU A 163 -8.37 -11.48 1.17
C LEU A 163 -9.26 -12.41 0.34
N GLN A 164 -9.61 -13.55 0.93
CA GLN A 164 -10.54 -14.50 0.35
C GLN A 164 -11.89 -14.36 1.06
N LEU A 165 -12.86 -13.77 0.37
CA LEU A 165 -14.22 -13.67 0.90
C LEU A 165 -14.90 -15.05 0.92
N ARG A 166 -15.84 -15.24 1.85
CA ARG A 166 -16.66 -16.46 1.93
C ARG A 166 -17.72 -16.52 0.85
N SER A 167 -18.17 -15.36 0.36
CA SER A 167 -19.13 -15.24 -0.73
C SER A 167 -18.54 -14.44 -1.89
N GLY A 168 -19.16 -14.57 -3.08
CA GLY A 168 -18.86 -13.72 -4.24
C GLY A 168 -19.77 -12.49 -4.35
N ASP A 169 -20.53 -12.16 -3.30
CA ASP A 169 -21.49 -11.05 -3.32
C ASP A 169 -20.75 -9.70 -3.29
N ASN A 170 -21.15 -8.80 -4.18
CA ASN A 170 -20.60 -7.44 -4.24
C ASN A 170 -20.90 -6.64 -2.96
N ARG A 171 -21.99 -6.94 -2.25
CA ARG A 171 -22.34 -6.30 -0.97
C ARG A 171 -21.36 -6.67 0.12
N ASP A 172 -20.96 -7.94 0.18
CA ASP A 172 -19.96 -8.41 1.16
C ASP A 172 -18.61 -7.76 0.88
N MET A 173 -18.23 -7.63 -0.40
CA MET A 173 -17.01 -6.91 -0.77
C MET A 173 -17.08 -5.43 -0.38
N ALA A 174 -18.21 -4.76 -0.61
CA ALA A 174 -18.39 -3.36 -0.22
C ALA A 174 -18.31 -3.21 1.32
N SER A 175 -18.87 -4.18 2.07
CA SER A 175 -18.79 -4.19 3.55
C SER A 175 -17.34 -4.38 4.02
N VAL A 176 -16.56 -5.24 3.40
CA VAL A 176 -15.13 -5.43 3.73
C VAL A 176 -14.32 -4.17 3.40
N VAL A 177 -14.60 -3.48 2.30
CA VAL A 177 -13.96 -2.20 1.98
C VAL A 177 -14.22 -1.16 3.05
N GLU A 178 -15.47 -1.09 3.53
CA GLU A 178 -15.87 -0.17 4.59
C GLU A 178 -15.24 -0.55 5.95
N GLU A 179 -15.17 -1.84 6.26
CA GLU A 179 -14.53 -2.35 7.48
C GLU A 179 -13.03 -2.00 7.53
N VAL A 180 -12.32 -2.16 6.41
CA VAL A 180 -10.91 -1.72 6.30
C VAL A 180 -10.79 -0.21 6.46
N ARG A 181 -11.70 0.57 5.87
CA ARG A 181 -11.70 2.03 6.02
C ARG A 181 -11.84 2.43 7.49
N GLN A 182 -12.80 1.84 8.20
CA GLN A 182 -13.01 2.10 9.63
C GLN A 182 -11.81 1.68 10.47
N PHE A 183 -11.24 0.50 10.19
CA PHE A 183 -10.04 0.05 10.91
C PHE A 183 -8.88 1.04 10.73
N VAL A 184 -8.66 1.57 9.52
CA VAL A 184 -7.59 2.54 9.25
C VAL A 184 -7.87 3.91 9.87
N GLU A 185 -9.14 4.32 9.99
CA GLU A 185 -9.53 5.54 10.72
C GLU A 185 -9.24 5.41 12.22
N ASP A 186 -9.58 4.26 12.81
CA ASP A 186 -9.34 3.97 14.23
C ASP A 186 -7.86 3.69 14.55
N ASN A 187 -7.15 3.14 13.59
CA ASN A 187 -5.72 2.79 13.69
C ASN A 187 -4.97 3.44 12.51
N PRO A 188 -4.58 4.72 12.62
CA PRO A 188 -3.93 5.42 11.52
C PRO A 188 -2.68 4.70 11.02
N LEU A 189 -2.56 4.62 9.70
CA LEU A 189 -1.38 4.07 9.05
C LEU A 189 -0.11 4.85 9.46
N PRO A 190 1.03 4.17 9.55
CA PRO A 190 2.31 4.85 9.74
C PRO A 190 2.54 5.92 8.67
N ALA A 191 3.20 7.02 9.03
CA ALA A 191 3.47 8.12 8.11
C ALA A 191 4.08 7.62 6.79
N SER A 192 3.61 8.17 5.67
CA SER A 192 4.01 7.82 4.30
C SER A 192 3.59 6.41 3.80
N VAL A 193 2.70 5.70 4.49
CA VAL A 193 2.07 4.49 3.98
C VAL A 193 0.66 4.82 3.49
N THR A 194 0.32 4.35 2.30
CA THR A 194 -1.02 4.44 1.72
C THR A 194 -1.49 3.04 1.33
N TYR A 195 -2.78 2.84 1.27
CA TYR A 195 -3.35 1.59 0.79
C TYR A 195 -4.28 1.82 -0.40
N ASN A 196 -4.39 0.83 -1.25
CA ASN A 196 -5.29 0.81 -2.39
C ASN A 196 -5.86 -0.59 -2.56
N TRP A 197 -7.05 -0.63 -3.13
CA TRP A 197 -7.71 -1.88 -3.46
C TRP A 197 -7.34 -2.36 -4.86
N ALA A 198 -7.25 -3.68 -5.02
CA ALA A 198 -7.07 -4.34 -6.31
C ALA A 198 -7.85 -5.66 -6.33
N GLY A 199 -8.14 -6.16 -7.53
CA GLY A 199 -8.80 -7.45 -7.72
C GLY A 199 -10.15 -7.33 -8.43
N LEU A 200 -10.56 -8.44 -9.06
CA LEU A 200 -11.77 -8.46 -9.90
C LEU A 200 -13.04 -8.16 -9.10
N THR A 201 -13.16 -8.69 -7.89
CA THR A 201 -14.34 -8.46 -7.06
C THR A 201 -14.51 -6.99 -6.70
N TYR A 202 -13.39 -6.30 -6.36
CA TYR A 202 -13.42 -4.86 -6.09
C TYR A 202 -13.77 -4.04 -7.35
N ILE A 203 -13.20 -4.40 -8.49
CA ILE A 203 -13.51 -3.75 -9.78
C ILE A 203 -14.99 -3.88 -10.10
N ASN A 204 -15.59 -5.06 -9.85
CA ASN A 204 -17.02 -5.28 -10.06
C ASN A 204 -17.91 -4.38 -9.19
N VAL A 205 -17.52 -4.16 -7.92
CA VAL A 205 -18.24 -3.24 -7.01
C VAL A 205 -18.22 -1.82 -7.57
N ILE A 206 -17.04 -1.30 -7.92
CA ILE A 206 -16.87 0.05 -8.48
C ILE A 206 -17.63 0.18 -9.81
N TRP A 207 -17.48 -0.82 -10.71
CA TRP A 207 -18.16 -0.79 -11.99
C TRP A 207 -19.69 -0.80 -11.84
N GLN A 208 -20.22 -1.60 -10.91
CA GLN A 208 -21.66 -1.67 -10.62
C GLN A 208 -22.17 -0.32 -10.10
N ASP A 209 -21.47 0.32 -9.18
CA ASP A 209 -21.85 1.61 -8.60
C ASP A 209 -21.85 2.72 -9.66
N GLU A 210 -20.78 2.82 -10.46
CA GLU A 210 -20.70 3.76 -11.59
C GLU A 210 -21.76 3.51 -12.66
N MET A 211 -22.04 2.24 -12.99
CA MET A 211 -23.05 1.87 -13.94
C MET A 211 -24.45 2.29 -13.46
N VAL A 212 -24.80 1.96 -12.22
CA VAL A 212 -26.12 2.32 -11.65
C VAL A 212 -26.26 3.84 -11.57
N SER A 213 -25.25 4.55 -11.11
CA SER A 213 -25.24 6.01 -11.06
C SER A 213 -25.37 6.64 -12.44
N GLY A 214 -24.63 6.12 -13.42
CA GLY A 214 -24.70 6.55 -14.82
C GLY A 214 -26.06 6.30 -15.45
N MET A 215 -26.64 5.12 -15.23
CA MET A 215 -28.00 4.79 -15.70
C MET A 215 -29.05 5.72 -15.11
N LEU A 216 -28.98 6.02 -13.81
CA LEU A 216 -29.93 6.92 -13.15
C LEU A 216 -29.81 8.35 -13.68
N LYS A 217 -28.60 8.87 -13.85
CA LYS A 217 -28.36 10.20 -14.45
C LYS A 217 -28.90 10.29 -15.88
N SER A 218 -28.66 9.25 -16.70
CA SER A 218 -29.13 9.17 -18.08
C SER A 218 -30.66 9.08 -18.14
N LEU A 219 -31.27 8.27 -17.26
CA LEU A 219 -32.72 8.16 -17.16
C LEU A 219 -33.37 9.50 -16.81
N LEU A 220 -32.86 10.20 -15.78
CA LEU A 220 -33.36 11.50 -15.37
C LEU A 220 -33.16 12.56 -16.47
N GLY A 221 -32.03 12.53 -17.16
CA GLY A 221 -31.78 13.42 -18.31
C GLY A 221 -32.78 13.18 -19.44
N SER A 222 -32.99 11.94 -19.85
CA SER A 222 -33.96 11.57 -20.87
C SER A 222 -35.38 11.94 -20.49
N PHE A 223 -35.73 11.72 -19.20
CA PHE A 223 -37.03 12.08 -18.64
C PHE A 223 -37.27 13.59 -18.72
N GLY A 224 -36.26 14.40 -18.40
CA GLY A 224 -36.32 15.85 -18.52
C GLY A 224 -36.51 16.33 -19.96
N ILE A 225 -35.78 15.74 -20.94
CA ILE A 225 -35.90 16.08 -22.34
C ILE A 225 -37.33 15.76 -22.84
N VAL A 226 -37.87 14.57 -22.54
CA VAL A 226 -39.21 14.17 -22.93
C VAL A 226 -40.24 15.10 -22.30
N PHE A 227 -40.09 15.47 -21.05
CA PHE A 227 -40.97 16.42 -20.36
C PHE A 227 -41.01 17.80 -21.08
N ILE A 228 -39.82 18.33 -21.40
CA ILE A 228 -39.72 19.60 -22.15
C ILE A 228 -40.39 19.52 -23.50
N LEU A 229 -40.14 18.46 -24.29
CA LEU A 229 -40.75 18.26 -25.59
C LEU A 229 -42.27 18.16 -25.50
N MET A 230 -42.80 17.40 -24.55
CA MET A 230 -44.24 17.27 -24.33
C MET A 230 -44.88 18.58 -23.90
N SER A 231 -44.22 19.33 -22.99
CA SER A 231 -44.69 20.64 -22.53
C SER A 231 -44.75 21.64 -23.67
N LEU A 232 -43.77 21.63 -24.56
CA LEU A 232 -43.76 22.50 -25.78
C LEU A 232 -44.85 22.08 -26.77
N LEU A 233 -45.01 20.77 -27.03
CA LEU A 233 -46.01 20.25 -27.94
C LEU A 233 -47.42 20.61 -27.53
N PHE A 234 -47.75 20.44 -26.25
CA PHE A 234 -49.07 20.76 -25.70
C PHE A 234 -49.19 22.24 -25.26
N ARG A 235 -48.14 23.02 -25.38
CA ARG A 235 -48.07 24.44 -24.90
C ARG A 235 -48.53 24.61 -23.45
N SER A 236 -48.37 23.56 -22.64
CA SER A 236 -48.78 23.55 -21.23
C SER A 236 -47.93 22.55 -20.46
N PRO A 237 -47.26 22.96 -19.38
CA PRO A 237 -46.48 22.05 -18.51
C PRO A 237 -47.38 21.02 -17.80
N ILE A 238 -48.64 21.35 -17.51
CA ILE A 238 -49.59 20.45 -16.85
C ILE A 238 -49.87 19.22 -17.73
N TRP A 239 -50.14 19.42 -19.03
CA TRP A 239 -50.32 18.33 -19.98
C TRP A 239 -49.02 17.54 -20.20
N GLY A 240 -47.87 18.22 -20.15
CA GLY A 240 -46.56 17.55 -20.15
C GLY A 240 -46.41 16.53 -19.01
N VAL A 241 -46.71 16.93 -17.77
CA VAL A 241 -46.71 16.05 -16.60
C VAL A 241 -47.69 14.90 -16.75
N LEU A 242 -48.94 15.16 -17.20
CA LEU A 242 -49.94 14.12 -17.36
C LEU A 242 -49.49 13.01 -18.37
N CYS A 243 -48.83 13.40 -19.46
CA CYS A 243 -48.28 12.46 -20.41
C CYS A 243 -47.12 11.61 -19.87
N MET A 244 -46.43 12.09 -18.83
CA MET A 244 -45.33 11.37 -18.20
C MET A 244 -45.78 10.30 -17.18
N ILE A 245 -47.06 10.35 -16.72
CA ILE A 245 -47.59 9.40 -15.72
C ILE A 245 -47.52 7.95 -16.22
N PRO A 246 -48.00 7.59 -17.42
CA PRO A 246 -47.93 6.21 -17.92
C PRO A 246 -46.48 5.72 -18.04
N LEU A 247 -45.57 6.57 -18.47
CA LEU A 247 -44.14 6.27 -18.56
C LEU A 247 -43.54 6.00 -17.18
N SER A 248 -43.87 6.86 -16.23
CA SER A 248 -43.43 6.69 -14.83
C SER A 248 -43.92 5.38 -14.21
N ILE A 249 -45.18 5.04 -14.43
CA ILE A 249 -45.78 3.78 -13.94
C ILE A 249 -45.06 2.58 -14.58
N THR A 250 -44.83 2.62 -15.90
CA THR A 250 -44.12 1.54 -16.60
C THR A 250 -42.71 1.33 -16.06
N ILE A 251 -41.96 2.43 -15.84
CA ILE A 251 -40.63 2.37 -15.25
C ILE A 251 -40.67 1.81 -13.83
N ALA A 252 -41.60 2.28 -13.01
CA ALA A 252 -41.76 1.80 -11.62
C ALA A 252 -42.08 0.31 -11.56
N VAL A 253 -42.92 -0.20 -12.47
CA VAL A 253 -43.25 -1.63 -12.56
C VAL A 253 -42.02 -2.44 -12.98
N ILE A 254 -41.28 -2.00 -14.00
CA ILE A 254 -40.09 -2.71 -14.48
C ILE A 254 -39.03 -2.80 -13.37
N TYR A 255 -38.71 -1.68 -12.71
CA TYR A 255 -37.70 -1.65 -11.65
C TYR A 255 -38.19 -2.18 -10.29
N GLY A 256 -39.49 -2.27 -10.06
CA GLY A 256 -40.05 -2.83 -8.83
C GLY A 256 -40.25 -4.34 -8.86
N VAL A 257 -40.13 -4.99 -10.01
CA VAL A 257 -40.24 -6.45 -10.19
C VAL A 257 -38.86 -7.13 -10.29
N ILE A 258 -37.80 -6.36 -10.54
CA ILE A 258 -36.41 -6.83 -10.56
C ILE A 258 -35.80 -6.71 -9.15
#